data_04daa46b515d0ec89ef4360f7724f751
#
_entry.id   04daa46b515d0ec89ef4360f7724f751
#
_cell.length_a   1.000
_cell.length_b   1.000
_cell.length_c   1.000
_cell.angle_alpha   90.00
_cell.angle_beta   90.00
_cell.angle_gamma   90.00
#
_symmetry.space_group_name_H-M   'P 1'
#
loop_
_entity.id
_entity.type
_entity.pdbx_description
1 polymer ?
#
loop_
_entity_poly.entity_id
_entity_poly.type
_entity_poly.pdbx_seq_one_letter_code
_entity_poly.pdbx_strand_id
1 'polypeptide(L)'
;MANPYRELFTAPGARAFVLAGMLARMPISMTGIGLITMLAQLNGGYALAGAVAATFALATAFCAPQVSRLVDRYGQGRVLPIAALTGGGGLLMLLLCTRVQAPDWTLFVFAALAGCMPSMSAMVRARWTEIYRGQPQLQTAYALESVLDEVCFIVGPPLSVGLSVAVFPEAGPLAALLALAIGVTAFVAQRSTEPPVHAQESQDQGSIIRSTDVQWLLALMLAMGVIVGVIDVVSVAFAQHQGQPAAASIVLSVYAIGSCLAGIAFGAMRSKLPLPRLFLYGGVATAVTTLPLLLASNILGLSIAVFIAGLFFSPTLIVAMALIERIVPPAKLTEGLTWLVTGLSIGVAIGAAGSGALVDAFGARSGFWLAIAAGAVVLISAFQSFRHLK
;
A
#
# COMPACT_ATOMS: atom_id res chain seq x y z
N MET A 1 35.84 -1.55 1.34
CA MET A 1 34.78 -1.40 2.35
C MET A 1 33.83 -2.60 2.21
N ALA A 2 33.52 -3.30 3.31
CA ALA A 2 32.55 -4.40 3.26
C ALA A 2 31.17 -3.83 2.90
N ASN A 3 30.43 -4.55 2.06
CA ASN A 3 29.08 -4.14 1.68
C ASN A 3 28.17 -4.31 2.91
N PRO A 4 27.59 -3.24 3.49
CA PRO A 4 26.82 -3.32 4.73
C PRO A 4 25.58 -4.24 4.62
N TYR A 5 25.03 -4.39 3.41
CA TYR A 5 23.92 -5.32 3.17
C TYR A 5 24.37 -6.78 3.21
N ARG A 6 25.62 -7.10 2.84
CA ARG A 6 26.15 -8.47 2.91
C ARG A 6 26.31 -8.92 4.37
N GLU A 7 26.65 -8.00 5.27
CA GLU A 7 26.79 -8.29 6.70
C GLU A 7 25.46 -8.70 7.33
N LEU A 8 24.31 -8.15 6.89
CA LEU A 8 22.99 -8.54 7.39
C LEU A 8 22.72 -10.03 7.22
N PHE A 9 23.16 -10.58 6.09
CA PHE A 9 22.94 -11.99 5.74
C PHE A 9 23.94 -12.96 6.35
N THR A 10 24.80 -12.51 7.25
CA THR A 10 25.64 -13.39 8.09
C THR A 10 24.88 -13.95 9.28
N ALA A 11 23.78 -13.27 9.71
CA ALA A 11 22.93 -13.77 10.78
C ALA A 11 22.24 -15.09 10.35
N PRO A 12 22.25 -16.13 11.23
CA PRO A 12 21.62 -17.41 10.93
C PRO A 12 20.13 -17.26 10.62
N GLY A 13 19.67 -17.84 9.50
CA GLY A 13 18.26 -17.77 9.07
C GLY A 13 17.85 -16.47 8.35
N ALA A 14 18.71 -15.43 8.31
CA ALA A 14 18.35 -14.14 7.74
C ALA A 14 17.89 -14.24 6.27
N ARG A 15 18.63 -14.95 5.43
CA ARG A 15 18.27 -15.13 4.01
C ARG A 15 16.90 -15.78 3.85
N ALA A 16 16.66 -16.79 4.65
CA ALA A 16 15.45 -17.59 4.53
C ALA A 16 14.21 -16.82 4.96
N PHE A 17 14.24 -16.09 6.10
CA PHE A 17 13.07 -15.31 6.50
C PHE A 17 12.83 -14.07 5.61
N VAL A 18 13.88 -13.46 5.06
CA VAL A 18 13.74 -12.35 4.12
C VAL A 18 13.09 -12.80 2.81
N LEU A 19 13.57 -13.91 2.22
CA LEU A 19 12.98 -14.45 0.98
C LEU A 19 11.54 -14.90 1.20
N ALA A 20 11.27 -15.62 2.29
CA ALA A 20 9.91 -16.02 2.65
C ALA A 20 9.01 -14.79 2.90
N GLY A 21 9.53 -13.80 3.62
CA GLY A 21 8.84 -12.54 3.87
C GLY A 21 8.58 -11.74 2.60
N MET A 22 9.52 -11.72 1.65
CA MET A 22 9.34 -11.06 0.36
C MET A 22 8.19 -11.72 -0.44
N LEU A 23 8.16 -13.05 -0.51
CA LEU A 23 7.06 -13.75 -1.16
C LEU A 23 5.72 -13.52 -0.45
N ALA A 24 5.70 -13.57 0.89
CA ALA A 24 4.49 -13.40 1.69
C ALA A 24 3.92 -11.98 1.68
N ARG A 25 4.69 -10.94 1.31
CA ARG A 25 4.21 -9.55 1.20
C ARG A 25 3.66 -9.20 -0.19
N MET A 26 4.00 -9.98 -1.24
CA MET A 26 3.49 -9.78 -2.60
C MET A 26 1.94 -9.67 -2.67
N PRO A 27 1.17 -10.48 -1.94
CA PRO A 27 -0.29 -10.43 -2.00
C PRO A 27 -0.89 -9.05 -1.74
N ILE A 28 -0.30 -8.23 -0.86
CA ILE A 28 -0.84 -6.91 -0.52
C ILE A 28 -0.79 -5.94 -1.71
N SER A 29 0.24 -6.06 -2.55
CA SER A 29 0.39 -5.24 -3.77
C SER A 29 -0.35 -5.80 -4.98
N MET A 30 -0.67 -7.10 -4.99
CA MET A 30 -1.29 -7.81 -6.10
C MET A 30 -2.82 -7.88 -6.00
N THR A 31 -3.37 -8.05 -4.78
CA THR A 31 -4.78 -8.43 -4.60
C THR A 31 -5.73 -7.30 -5.02
N GLY A 32 -5.52 -6.07 -4.57
CA GLY A 32 -6.42 -4.95 -4.87
C GLY A 32 -6.60 -4.74 -6.37
N ILE A 33 -5.49 -4.55 -7.09
CA ILE A 33 -5.51 -4.35 -8.54
C ILE A 33 -5.93 -5.61 -9.30
N GLY A 34 -5.58 -6.79 -8.78
CA GLY A 34 -6.02 -8.07 -9.34
C GLY A 34 -7.53 -8.24 -9.29
N LEU A 35 -8.19 -7.85 -8.17
CA LEU A 35 -9.64 -7.84 -8.04
C LEU A 35 -10.30 -6.87 -9.02
N ILE A 36 -9.74 -5.65 -9.17
CA ILE A 36 -10.24 -4.67 -10.14
C ILE A 36 -10.16 -5.25 -11.55
N THR A 37 -9.00 -5.77 -11.95
CA THR A 37 -8.79 -6.30 -13.30
C THR A 37 -9.68 -7.50 -13.58
N MET A 38 -9.76 -8.44 -12.64
CA MET A 38 -10.58 -9.65 -12.76
C MET A 38 -12.06 -9.31 -12.90
N LEU A 39 -12.60 -8.50 -11.99
CA LEU A 39 -14.04 -8.19 -11.99
C LEU A 39 -14.44 -7.30 -13.17
N ALA A 40 -13.57 -6.38 -13.60
CA ALA A 40 -13.80 -5.59 -14.80
C ALA A 40 -13.87 -6.46 -16.06
N GLN A 41 -13.05 -7.51 -16.16
CA GLN A 41 -13.10 -8.46 -17.29
C GLN A 41 -14.34 -9.38 -17.25
N LEU A 42 -14.74 -9.85 -16.06
CA LEU A 42 -15.86 -10.79 -15.91
C LEU A 42 -17.22 -10.10 -16.00
N ASN A 43 -17.38 -8.94 -15.38
CA ASN A 43 -18.67 -8.27 -15.22
C ASN A 43 -18.82 -7.03 -16.10
N GLY A 44 -17.75 -6.56 -16.75
CA GLY A 44 -17.75 -5.38 -17.63
C GLY A 44 -17.94 -4.04 -16.90
N GLY A 45 -18.05 -4.04 -15.55
CA GLY A 45 -18.31 -2.85 -14.74
C GLY A 45 -17.16 -2.54 -13.78
N TYR A 46 -16.78 -1.27 -13.67
CA TYR A 46 -15.73 -0.79 -12.77
C TYR A 46 -16.27 -0.38 -11.39
N ALA A 47 -17.56 -0.04 -11.28
CA ALA A 47 -18.17 0.32 -10.00
C ALA A 47 -18.12 -0.85 -9.01
N LEU A 48 -18.55 -2.05 -9.44
CA LEU A 48 -18.48 -3.26 -8.62
C LEU A 48 -17.01 -3.62 -8.30
N ALA A 49 -16.15 -3.60 -9.32
CA ALA A 49 -14.74 -3.91 -9.17
C ALA A 49 -14.03 -2.98 -8.16
N GLY A 50 -14.26 -1.66 -8.30
CA GLY A 50 -13.73 -0.65 -7.37
C GLY A 50 -14.29 -0.77 -5.96
N ALA A 51 -15.61 -1.07 -5.82
CA ALA A 51 -16.25 -1.23 -4.52
C ALA A 51 -15.75 -2.49 -3.78
N VAL A 52 -15.53 -3.61 -4.47
CA VAL A 52 -14.95 -4.83 -3.89
C VAL A 52 -13.49 -4.61 -3.49
N ALA A 53 -12.69 -3.96 -4.34
CA ALA A 53 -11.30 -3.60 -4.01
C ALA A 53 -11.24 -2.62 -2.83
N ALA A 54 -12.17 -1.65 -2.75
CA ALA A 54 -12.30 -0.75 -1.63
C ALA A 54 -12.60 -1.49 -0.32
N THR A 55 -13.49 -2.48 -0.37
CA THR A 55 -13.81 -3.33 0.79
C THR A 55 -12.58 -4.10 1.28
N PHE A 56 -11.80 -4.67 0.36
CA PHE A 56 -10.52 -5.30 0.67
C PHE A 56 -9.55 -4.32 1.34
N ALA A 57 -9.37 -3.13 0.77
CA ALA A 57 -8.44 -2.11 1.30
C ALA A 57 -8.86 -1.62 2.70
N LEU A 58 -10.15 -1.35 2.92
CA LEU A 58 -10.69 -0.97 4.22
C LEU A 58 -10.50 -2.09 5.25
N ALA A 59 -10.83 -3.34 4.89
CA ALA A 59 -10.64 -4.47 5.77
C ALA A 59 -9.16 -4.64 6.16
N THR A 60 -8.24 -4.48 5.19
CA THR A 60 -6.79 -4.51 5.47
C THR A 60 -6.39 -3.40 6.44
N ALA A 61 -6.87 -2.18 6.27
CA ALA A 61 -6.57 -1.06 7.14
C ALA A 61 -7.02 -1.29 8.59
N PHE A 62 -8.17 -1.94 8.79
CA PHE A 62 -8.68 -2.23 10.14
C PHE A 62 -8.14 -3.54 10.74
N CYS A 63 -7.95 -4.58 9.93
CA CYS A 63 -7.51 -5.89 10.42
C CYS A 63 -6.00 -5.94 10.68
N ALA A 64 -5.15 -5.28 9.87
CA ALA A 64 -3.70 -5.38 10.02
C ALA A 64 -3.18 -4.96 11.41
N PRO A 65 -3.64 -3.85 12.03
CA PRO A 65 -3.25 -3.52 13.40
C PRO A 65 -3.70 -4.54 14.43
N GLN A 66 -4.89 -5.15 14.25
CA GLN A 66 -5.40 -6.16 15.18
C GLN A 66 -4.59 -7.46 15.08
N VAL A 67 -4.27 -7.90 13.86
CA VAL A 67 -3.41 -9.05 13.63
C VAL A 67 -2.03 -8.82 14.25
N SER A 68 -1.44 -7.61 14.09
CA SER A 68 -0.15 -7.27 14.71
C SER A 68 -0.21 -7.32 16.23
N ARG A 69 -1.26 -6.80 16.87
CA ARG A 69 -1.47 -6.89 18.33
C ARG A 69 -1.59 -8.35 18.81
N LEU A 70 -2.29 -9.20 18.05
CA LEU A 70 -2.38 -10.63 18.35
C LEU A 70 -1.03 -11.31 18.23
N VAL A 71 -0.22 -10.93 17.21
CA VAL A 71 1.15 -11.44 17.06
C VAL A 71 2.03 -11.04 18.23
N ASP A 72 1.97 -9.80 18.68
CA ASP A 72 2.74 -9.33 19.84
C ASP A 72 2.36 -10.10 21.11
N ARG A 73 1.07 -10.49 21.25
CA ARG A 73 0.56 -11.21 22.41
C ARG A 73 0.80 -12.73 22.38
N TYR A 74 0.71 -13.36 21.19
CA TYR A 74 0.69 -14.81 21.04
C TYR A 74 1.83 -15.40 20.21
N GLY A 75 2.66 -14.54 19.59
CA GLY A 75 3.77 -14.90 18.71
C GLY A 75 3.38 -15.08 17.25
N GLN A 76 4.38 -14.91 16.38
CA GLN A 76 4.22 -15.00 14.91
C GLN A 76 3.80 -16.43 14.51
N GLY A 77 4.42 -17.43 15.09
CA GLY A 77 4.19 -18.84 14.74
C GLY A 77 2.76 -19.34 14.95
N ARG A 78 2.00 -18.72 15.87
CA ARG A 78 0.60 -19.07 16.15
C ARG A 78 -0.39 -18.23 15.35
N VAL A 79 -0.16 -16.93 15.26
CA VAL A 79 -1.14 -15.98 14.70
C VAL A 79 -1.07 -15.92 13.17
N LEU A 80 0.13 -15.94 12.58
CA LEU A 80 0.27 -15.77 11.12
C LEU A 80 -0.43 -16.87 10.31
N PRO A 81 -0.36 -18.18 10.70
CA PRO A 81 -1.11 -19.21 9.98
C PRO A 81 -2.62 -18.97 10.01
N ILE A 82 -3.18 -18.53 11.14
CA ILE A 82 -4.61 -18.25 11.28
C ILE A 82 -5.00 -17.06 10.41
N ALA A 83 -4.24 -15.97 10.48
CA ALA A 83 -4.48 -14.78 9.66
C ALA A 83 -4.36 -15.09 8.16
N ALA A 84 -3.35 -15.88 7.75
CA ALA A 84 -3.18 -16.30 6.37
C ALA A 84 -4.29 -17.24 5.89
N LEU A 85 -4.76 -18.15 6.74
CA LEU A 85 -5.93 -19.00 6.44
C LEU A 85 -7.21 -18.19 6.32
N THR A 86 -7.43 -17.20 7.18
CA THR A 86 -8.60 -16.33 7.11
C THR A 86 -8.56 -15.47 5.85
N GLY A 87 -7.45 -14.75 5.63
CA GLY A 87 -7.30 -13.88 4.46
C GLY A 87 -7.20 -14.66 3.15
N GLY A 88 -6.38 -15.71 3.12
CA GLY A 88 -6.25 -16.58 1.95
C GLY A 88 -7.53 -17.36 1.65
N GLY A 89 -8.23 -17.86 2.68
CA GLY A 89 -9.54 -18.50 2.54
C GLY A 89 -10.60 -17.54 2.01
N GLY A 90 -10.62 -16.29 2.52
CA GLY A 90 -11.48 -15.23 1.96
C GLY A 90 -11.20 -14.98 0.47
N LEU A 91 -9.93 -14.85 0.09
CA LEU A 91 -9.55 -14.67 -1.32
C LEU A 91 -9.94 -15.88 -2.18
N LEU A 92 -9.70 -17.10 -1.70
CA LEU A 92 -10.10 -18.32 -2.40
C LEU A 92 -11.61 -18.39 -2.61
N MET A 93 -12.40 -18.11 -1.58
CA MET A 93 -13.86 -18.10 -1.67
C MET A 93 -14.37 -17.02 -2.62
N LEU A 94 -13.72 -15.84 -2.65
CA LEU A 94 -14.03 -14.79 -3.61
C LEU A 94 -13.81 -15.29 -5.06
N LEU A 95 -12.69 -15.96 -5.34
CA LEU A 95 -12.40 -16.53 -6.65
C LEU A 95 -13.40 -17.64 -7.03
N LEU A 96 -13.84 -18.45 -6.07
CA LEU A 96 -14.87 -19.45 -6.31
C LEU A 96 -16.23 -18.80 -6.60
N CYS A 97 -16.61 -17.75 -5.86
CA CYS A 97 -17.84 -17.00 -6.09
C CYS A 97 -17.90 -16.40 -7.50
N THR A 98 -16.79 -15.87 -8.02
CA THR A 98 -16.74 -15.38 -9.41
C THR A 98 -16.94 -16.51 -10.42
N ARG A 99 -16.38 -17.69 -10.18
CA ARG A 99 -16.54 -18.87 -11.05
C ARG A 99 -17.95 -19.41 -11.10
N VAL A 100 -18.64 -19.46 -9.96
CA VAL A 100 -20.03 -19.98 -9.88
C VAL A 100 -21.07 -18.88 -10.08
N GLN A 101 -20.64 -17.66 -10.42
CA GLN A 101 -21.53 -16.50 -10.59
C GLN A 101 -22.46 -16.28 -9.38
N ALA A 102 -21.88 -16.37 -8.18
CA ALA A 102 -22.61 -16.13 -6.94
C ALA A 102 -23.10 -14.66 -6.85
N PRO A 103 -24.14 -14.37 -6.03
CA PRO A 103 -24.63 -13.01 -5.87
C PRO A 103 -23.52 -12.02 -5.44
N ASP A 104 -23.54 -10.80 -5.97
CA ASP A 104 -22.49 -9.79 -5.79
C ASP A 104 -22.13 -9.49 -4.32
N TRP A 105 -23.11 -9.55 -3.42
CA TRP A 105 -22.87 -9.32 -1.99
C TRP A 105 -21.84 -10.28 -1.39
N THR A 106 -21.70 -11.51 -1.94
CA THR A 106 -20.72 -12.51 -1.48
C THR A 106 -19.28 -12.02 -1.73
N LEU A 107 -19.06 -11.29 -2.82
CA LEU A 107 -17.76 -10.71 -3.16
C LEU A 107 -17.29 -9.75 -2.07
N PHE A 108 -18.20 -8.94 -1.52
CA PHE A 108 -17.88 -8.00 -0.42
C PHE A 108 -17.51 -8.72 0.87
N VAL A 109 -18.27 -9.75 1.25
CA VAL A 109 -17.98 -10.55 2.45
C VAL A 109 -16.61 -11.19 2.34
N PHE A 110 -16.29 -11.81 1.21
CA PHE A 110 -15.03 -12.50 1.02
C PHE A 110 -13.85 -11.55 0.76
N ALA A 111 -14.09 -10.36 0.18
CA ALA A 111 -13.10 -9.31 0.11
C ALA A 111 -12.73 -8.76 1.51
N ALA A 112 -13.72 -8.60 2.39
CA ALA A 112 -13.48 -8.22 3.78
C ALA A 112 -12.64 -9.27 4.53
N LEU A 113 -12.95 -10.56 4.35
CA LEU A 113 -12.13 -11.65 4.91
C LEU A 113 -10.73 -11.68 4.30
N ALA A 114 -10.61 -11.47 2.98
CA ALA A 114 -9.31 -11.39 2.31
C ALA A 114 -8.44 -10.26 2.89
N GLY A 115 -9.03 -9.13 3.28
CA GLY A 115 -8.33 -8.03 3.93
C GLY A 115 -7.72 -8.37 5.30
N CYS A 116 -8.09 -9.48 5.93
CA CYS A 116 -7.47 -9.93 7.18
C CYS A 116 -6.09 -10.58 7.02
N MET A 117 -5.44 -10.41 5.88
CA MET A 117 -4.07 -10.87 5.65
C MET A 117 -3.08 -10.20 6.62
N PRO A 118 -2.02 -10.93 7.08
CA PRO A 118 -1.03 -10.36 7.97
C PRO A 118 -0.14 -9.33 7.28
N SER A 119 0.27 -8.28 8.01
CA SER A 119 1.26 -7.31 7.54
C SER A 119 2.67 -7.90 7.60
N MET A 120 3.09 -8.59 6.54
CA MET A 120 4.37 -9.29 6.51
C MET A 120 5.58 -8.38 6.62
N SER A 121 5.52 -7.15 6.09
CA SER A 121 6.59 -6.16 6.25
C SER A 121 6.88 -5.84 7.72
N ALA A 122 5.83 -5.72 8.55
CA ALA A 122 5.98 -5.51 9.98
C ALA A 122 6.60 -6.74 10.67
N MET A 123 6.19 -7.95 10.26
CA MET A 123 6.68 -9.21 10.85
C MET A 123 8.18 -9.44 10.58
N VAL A 124 8.63 -9.12 9.37
CA VAL A 124 10.06 -9.21 8.99
C VAL A 124 10.88 -8.18 9.75
N ARG A 125 10.39 -6.92 9.84
CA ARG A 125 11.08 -5.88 10.62
C ARG A 125 11.20 -6.24 12.12
N ALA A 126 10.19 -6.89 12.69
CA ALA A 126 10.25 -7.38 14.06
C ALA A 126 11.37 -8.40 14.26
N ARG A 127 11.61 -9.32 13.30
CA ARG A 127 12.75 -10.27 13.35
C ARG A 127 14.09 -9.57 13.27
N TRP A 128 14.22 -8.58 12.38
CA TRP A 128 15.43 -7.76 12.30
C TRP A 128 15.71 -6.99 13.59
N THR A 129 14.65 -6.44 14.20
CA THR A 129 14.76 -5.75 15.50
C THR A 129 15.31 -6.69 16.58
N GLU A 130 14.83 -7.94 16.62
CA GLU A 130 15.31 -8.91 17.61
C GLU A 130 16.79 -9.28 17.36
N ILE A 131 17.17 -9.50 16.10
CA ILE A 131 18.53 -9.91 15.73
C ILE A 131 19.56 -8.78 15.98
N TYR A 132 19.20 -7.53 15.64
CA TYR A 132 20.14 -6.39 15.65
C TYR A 132 19.75 -5.29 16.64
N ARG A 133 19.03 -5.64 17.71
CA ARG A 133 18.64 -4.69 18.75
C ARG A 133 19.85 -3.94 19.33
N GLY A 134 19.81 -2.59 19.24
CA GLY A 134 20.89 -1.73 19.73
C GLY A 134 22.15 -1.71 18.85
N GLN A 135 22.14 -2.31 17.68
CA GLN A 135 23.28 -2.35 16.76
C GLN A 135 23.02 -1.43 15.53
N PRO A 136 24.09 -0.83 14.95
CA PRO A 136 23.94 0.01 13.74
C PRO A 136 23.34 -0.71 12.53
N GLN A 137 23.52 -2.02 12.45
CA GLN A 137 22.98 -2.88 11.38
C GLN A 137 21.47 -2.84 11.29
N LEU A 138 20.74 -2.53 12.37
CA LEU A 138 19.29 -2.44 12.38
C LEU A 138 18.77 -1.39 11.40
N GLN A 139 19.44 -0.23 11.32
CA GLN A 139 19.06 0.82 10.36
C GLN A 139 19.25 0.35 8.90
N THR A 140 20.35 -0.37 8.64
CA THR A 140 20.60 -0.97 7.31
C THR A 140 19.56 -2.02 6.96
N ALA A 141 19.12 -2.83 7.93
CA ALA A 141 18.07 -3.83 7.75
C ALA A 141 16.72 -3.17 7.41
N TYR A 142 16.37 -2.09 8.10
CA TYR A 142 15.13 -1.34 7.81
C TYR A 142 15.18 -0.66 6.43
N ALA A 143 16.33 -0.14 6.02
CA ALA A 143 16.51 0.40 4.68
C ALA A 143 16.33 -0.68 3.61
N LEU A 144 16.90 -1.88 3.82
CA LEU A 144 16.69 -3.04 2.94
C LEU A 144 15.20 -3.38 2.81
N GLU A 145 14.48 -3.49 3.95
CA GLU A 145 13.07 -3.83 3.95
C GLU A 145 12.21 -2.79 3.23
N SER A 146 12.56 -1.51 3.34
CA SER A 146 11.86 -0.46 2.59
C SER A 146 12.06 -0.61 1.09
N VAL A 147 13.27 -0.93 0.64
CA VAL A 147 13.54 -1.21 -0.78
C VAL A 147 12.77 -2.45 -1.25
N LEU A 148 12.70 -3.50 -0.44
CA LEU A 148 11.95 -4.72 -0.78
C LEU A 148 10.45 -4.47 -0.83
N ASP A 149 9.90 -3.61 0.03
CA ASP A 149 8.51 -3.17 -0.07
C ASP A 149 8.25 -2.44 -1.40
N GLU A 150 9.11 -1.49 -1.78
CA GLU A 150 9.00 -0.79 -3.07
C GLU A 150 9.09 -1.77 -4.27
N VAL A 151 10.00 -2.73 -4.23
CA VAL A 151 10.10 -3.77 -5.27
C VAL A 151 8.79 -4.56 -5.40
N CYS A 152 8.13 -4.90 -4.27
CA CYS A 152 6.84 -5.58 -4.31
C CYS A 152 5.75 -4.71 -4.96
N PHE A 153 5.74 -3.39 -4.73
CA PHE A 153 4.79 -2.48 -5.38
C PHE A 153 5.13 -2.17 -6.84
N ILE A 154 6.40 -2.30 -7.24
CA ILE A 154 6.80 -2.18 -8.66
C ILE A 154 6.43 -3.43 -9.45
N VAL A 155 6.63 -4.62 -8.87
CA VAL A 155 6.48 -5.90 -9.56
C VAL A 155 5.09 -6.51 -9.40
N GLY A 156 4.47 -6.35 -8.20
CA GLY A 156 3.21 -7.00 -7.85
C GLY A 156 2.04 -6.63 -8.76
N PRO A 157 1.70 -5.34 -8.92
CA PRO A 157 0.59 -4.92 -9.77
C PRO A 157 0.74 -5.38 -11.23
N PRO A 158 1.91 -5.17 -11.90
CA PRO A 158 2.11 -5.67 -13.26
C PRO A 158 1.97 -7.19 -13.39
N LEU A 159 2.51 -7.92 -12.41
CA LEU A 159 2.40 -9.37 -12.39
C LEU A 159 0.93 -9.82 -12.28
N SER A 160 0.17 -9.19 -11.37
CA SER A 160 -1.24 -9.50 -11.15
C SER A 160 -2.08 -9.19 -12.39
N VAL A 161 -1.96 -7.97 -12.94
CA VAL A 161 -2.68 -7.55 -14.16
C VAL A 161 -2.25 -8.40 -15.35
N GLY A 162 -0.94 -8.60 -15.53
CA GLY A 162 -0.40 -9.38 -16.64
C GLY A 162 -0.91 -10.82 -16.65
N LEU A 163 -0.92 -11.49 -15.50
CA LEU A 163 -1.47 -12.85 -15.37
C LEU A 163 -2.98 -12.88 -15.64
N SER A 164 -3.74 -11.92 -15.10
CA SER A 164 -5.19 -11.84 -15.31
C SER A 164 -5.57 -11.59 -16.77
N VAL A 165 -4.76 -10.86 -17.51
CA VAL A 165 -5.02 -10.56 -18.93
C VAL A 165 -4.50 -11.68 -19.85
N ALA A 166 -3.31 -12.25 -19.56
CA ALA A 166 -2.66 -13.18 -20.46
C ALA A 166 -3.10 -14.63 -20.29
N VAL A 167 -3.60 -15.02 -19.10
CA VAL A 167 -3.91 -16.43 -18.81
C VAL A 167 -5.42 -16.64 -18.60
N PHE A 168 -5.97 -16.13 -17.54
CA PHE A 168 -7.42 -16.07 -17.25
C PHE A 168 -7.70 -15.02 -16.16
N PRO A 169 -8.93 -14.48 -16.04
CA PRO A 169 -9.20 -13.31 -15.20
C PRO A 169 -8.77 -13.46 -13.74
N GLU A 170 -8.93 -14.62 -13.14
CA GLU A 170 -8.61 -14.90 -11.73
C GLU A 170 -7.11 -15.21 -11.49
N ALA A 171 -6.28 -15.30 -12.55
CA ALA A 171 -4.89 -15.77 -12.43
C ALA A 171 -4.02 -14.85 -11.55
N GLY A 172 -4.22 -13.54 -11.62
CA GLY A 172 -3.50 -12.58 -10.77
C GLY A 172 -3.79 -12.76 -9.28
N PRO A 173 -5.06 -12.68 -8.84
CA PRO A 173 -5.43 -12.97 -7.45
C PRO A 173 -5.08 -14.38 -6.99
N LEU A 174 -5.13 -15.39 -7.86
CA LEU A 174 -4.70 -16.75 -7.54
C LEU A 174 -3.18 -16.82 -7.27
N ALA A 175 -2.39 -16.12 -8.06
CA ALA A 175 -0.94 -16.02 -7.82
C ALA A 175 -0.64 -15.33 -6.48
N ALA A 176 -1.40 -14.29 -6.12
CA ALA A 176 -1.32 -13.65 -4.81
C ALA A 176 -1.65 -14.64 -3.68
N LEU A 177 -2.70 -15.43 -3.82
CA LEU A 177 -3.08 -16.48 -2.85
C LEU A 177 -1.95 -17.51 -2.66
N LEU A 178 -1.36 -17.99 -3.76
CA LEU A 178 -0.24 -18.95 -3.71
C LEU A 178 0.99 -18.34 -3.05
N ALA A 179 1.31 -17.08 -3.36
CA ALA A 179 2.41 -16.35 -2.74
C ALA A 179 2.20 -16.18 -1.21
N LEU A 180 0.95 -15.88 -0.78
CA LEU A 180 0.59 -15.84 0.63
C LEU A 180 0.82 -17.19 1.32
N ALA A 181 0.25 -18.26 0.76
CA ALA A 181 0.29 -19.59 1.35
C ALA A 181 1.73 -20.10 1.47
N ILE A 182 2.51 -20.04 0.39
CA ILE A 182 3.90 -20.51 0.36
C ILE A 182 4.77 -19.61 1.25
N GLY A 183 4.64 -18.28 1.10
CA GLY A 183 5.46 -17.32 1.81
C GLY A 183 5.26 -17.35 3.31
N VAL A 184 4.00 -17.36 3.79
CA VAL A 184 3.71 -17.44 5.24
C VAL A 184 4.14 -18.78 5.82
N THR A 185 3.88 -19.90 5.11
CA THR A 185 4.30 -21.23 5.57
C THR A 185 5.82 -21.30 5.70
N ALA A 186 6.57 -20.86 4.69
CA ALA A 186 8.02 -20.81 4.72
C ALA A 186 8.56 -19.87 5.81
N PHE A 187 7.89 -18.74 6.06
CA PHE A 187 8.27 -17.77 7.08
C PHE A 187 8.07 -18.33 8.49
N VAL A 188 6.92 -18.93 8.77
CA VAL A 188 6.58 -19.50 10.08
C VAL A 188 7.40 -20.76 10.41
N ALA A 189 7.81 -21.52 9.38
CA ALA A 189 8.69 -22.69 9.57
C ALA A 189 10.04 -22.31 10.21
N GLN A 190 10.45 -21.04 10.12
CA GLN A 190 11.71 -20.54 10.67
C GLN A 190 11.53 -19.99 12.08
N ARG A 191 11.38 -20.90 13.03
CA ARG A 191 11.15 -20.59 14.46
C ARG A 191 12.38 -19.98 15.16
N SER A 192 13.58 -20.27 14.67
CA SER A 192 14.83 -19.79 15.31
C SER A 192 15.02 -18.27 15.27
N THR A 193 14.32 -17.57 14.37
CA THR A 193 14.37 -16.10 14.24
C THR A 193 13.10 -15.42 14.73
N GLU A 194 12.15 -16.17 15.29
CA GLU A 194 10.89 -15.62 15.81
C GLU A 194 11.18 -14.78 17.06
N PRO A 195 10.69 -13.52 17.14
CA PRO A 195 10.83 -12.69 18.31
C PRO A 195 10.08 -13.29 19.51
N PRO A 196 10.65 -13.19 20.73
CA PRO A 196 9.95 -13.60 21.93
C PRO A 196 8.72 -12.74 22.20
N VAL A 197 7.69 -13.33 22.80
CA VAL A 197 6.49 -12.61 23.21
C VAL A 197 6.81 -11.79 24.46
N HIS A 198 6.61 -10.46 24.37
CA HIS A 198 6.76 -9.56 25.49
C HIS A 198 5.39 -9.14 26.02
N ALA A 199 5.19 -9.17 27.34
CA ALA A 199 4.00 -8.64 27.97
C ALA A 199 3.99 -7.11 27.81
N GLN A 200 3.01 -6.57 27.09
CA GLN A 200 2.83 -5.11 26.96
C GLN A 200 2.22 -4.55 28.25
N GLU A 201 2.93 -3.62 28.90
CA GLU A 201 2.31 -2.70 29.86
C GLU A 201 1.41 -1.73 29.11
N SER A 202 0.12 -1.79 29.38
CA SER A 202 -0.89 -0.90 28.82
C SER A 202 -0.74 0.50 29.41
N GLN A 203 -0.17 1.44 28.67
CA GLN A 203 -0.26 2.87 28.99
C GLN A 203 -1.52 3.44 28.32
N ASP A 204 -2.55 3.60 29.13
CA ASP A 204 -3.79 4.28 28.78
C ASP A 204 -3.57 5.79 28.79
N GLN A 205 -3.38 6.39 27.61
CA GLN A 205 -3.35 7.85 27.42
C GLN A 205 -4.15 8.17 26.16
N GLY A 206 -5.05 9.18 26.23
CA GLY A 206 -5.99 9.56 25.18
C GLY A 206 -5.40 9.65 23.75
N SER A 207 -6.22 9.40 22.75
CA SER A 207 -5.81 9.32 21.35
C SER A 207 -5.28 10.65 20.79
N ILE A 208 -4.20 10.59 20.01
CA ILE A 208 -3.54 11.75 19.38
C ILE A 208 -4.33 12.32 18.19
N ILE A 209 -5.34 11.62 17.70
CA ILE A 209 -6.16 12.05 16.55
C ILE A 209 -6.91 13.38 16.81
N ARG A 210 -7.02 13.79 18.07
CA ARG A 210 -7.65 15.07 18.45
C ARG A 210 -6.77 16.29 18.18
N SER A 211 -5.47 16.10 17.93
CA SER A 211 -4.58 17.20 17.56
C SER A 211 -4.88 17.69 16.15
N THR A 212 -5.09 19.00 15.99
CA THR A 212 -5.37 19.63 14.69
C THR A 212 -4.26 19.36 13.67
N ASP A 213 -3.00 19.35 14.11
CA ASP A 213 -1.86 19.09 13.22
C ASP A 213 -1.87 17.65 12.70
N VAL A 214 -2.21 16.68 13.56
CA VAL A 214 -2.37 15.27 13.17
C VAL A 214 -3.54 15.11 12.20
N GLN A 215 -4.64 15.84 12.41
CA GLN A 215 -5.80 15.79 11.50
C GLN A 215 -5.47 16.29 10.09
N TRP A 216 -4.67 17.37 9.96
CA TRP A 216 -4.23 17.84 8.64
C TRP A 216 -3.30 16.88 7.94
N LEU A 217 -2.38 16.24 8.68
CA LEU A 217 -1.53 15.18 8.13
C LEU A 217 -2.37 13.97 7.69
N LEU A 218 -3.34 13.57 8.49
CA LEU A 218 -4.26 12.48 8.17
C LEU A 218 -5.10 12.79 6.93
N ALA A 219 -5.64 14.03 6.82
CA ALA A 219 -6.39 14.47 5.66
C ALA A 219 -5.55 14.44 4.37
N LEU A 220 -4.28 14.86 4.45
CA LEU A 220 -3.35 14.79 3.33
C LEU A 220 -3.10 13.32 2.94
N MET A 221 -2.82 12.44 3.90
CA MET A 221 -2.57 11.02 3.64
C MET A 221 -3.79 10.34 3.00
N LEU A 222 -4.99 10.65 3.50
CA LEU A 222 -6.24 10.18 2.92
C LEU A 222 -6.37 10.66 1.46
N ALA A 223 -6.16 11.93 1.20
CA ALA A 223 -6.24 12.47 -0.16
C ALA A 223 -5.18 11.88 -1.11
N MET A 224 -3.95 11.66 -0.63
CA MET A 224 -2.93 10.92 -1.39
C MET A 224 -3.38 9.50 -1.71
N GLY A 225 -4.01 8.82 -0.75
CA GLY A 225 -4.59 7.50 -0.98
C GLY A 225 -5.67 7.53 -2.06
N VAL A 226 -6.55 8.53 -2.05
CA VAL A 226 -7.57 8.69 -3.12
C VAL A 226 -6.91 8.78 -4.50
N ILE A 227 -5.82 9.54 -4.64
CA ILE A 227 -5.09 9.65 -5.91
C ILE A 227 -4.59 8.27 -6.36
N VAL A 228 -4.01 7.48 -5.46
CA VAL A 228 -3.54 6.11 -5.77
C VAL A 228 -4.69 5.22 -6.23
N GLY A 229 -5.79 5.16 -5.47
CA GLY A 229 -6.95 4.34 -5.83
C GLY A 229 -7.58 4.73 -7.16
N VAL A 230 -7.58 6.04 -7.50
CA VAL A 230 -8.00 6.52 -8.83
C VAL A 230 -7.05 6.03 -9.91
N ILE A 231 -5.73 6.15 -9.72
CA ILE A 231 -4.73 5.69 -10.70
C ILE A 231 -4.90 4.19 -10.95
N ASP A 232 -5.13 3.37 -9.92
CA ASP A 232 -5.33 1.93 -10.06
C ASP A 232 -6.53 1.61 -10.97
N VAL A 233 -7.71 2.14 -10.66
CA VAL A 233 -8.95 1.84 -11.40
C VAL A 233 -8.91 2.45 -12.81
N VAL A 234 -8.55 3.74 -12.91
CA VAL A 234 -8.59 4.44 -14.20
C VAL A 234 -7.54 3.92 -15.16
N SER A 235 -6.37 3.47 -14.69
CA SER A 235 -5.36 2.86 -15.56
C SER A 235 -5.88 1.58 -16.22
N VAL A 236 -6.61 0.73 -15.47
CA VAL A 236 -7.23 -0.48 -16.03
C VAL A 236 -8.32 -0.12 -17.03
N ALA A 237 -9.24 0.78 -16.65
CA ALA A 237 -10.33 1.21 -17.50
C ALA A 237 -9.84 1.88 -18.79
N PHE A 238 -8.84 2.75 -18.70
CA PHE A 238 -8.26 3.48 -19.82
C PHE A 238 -7.54 2.53 -20.80
N ALA A 239 -6.75 1.58 -20.29
CA ALA A 239 -6.05 0.58 -21.08
C ALA A 239 -7.03 -0.34 -21.81
N GLN A 240 -8.11 -0.74 -21.15
CA GLN A 240 -9.16 -1.56 -21.75
C GLN A 240 -9.91 -0.79 -22.86
N HIS A 241 -10.24 0.48 -22.62
CA HIS A 241 -10.89 1.34 -23.63
C HIS A 241 -10.00 1.57 -24.86
N GLN A 242 -8.68 1.57 -24.70
CA GLN A 242 -7.72 1.67 -25.81
C GLN A 242 -7.48 0.32 -26.52
N GLY A 243 -8.14 -0.76 -26.12
CA GLY A 243 -7.94 -2.10 -26.69
C GLY A 243 -6.60 -2.74 -26.30
N GLN A 244 -5.91 -2.23 -25.27
CA GLN A 244 -4.61 -2.69 -24.80
C GLN A 244 -4.63 -2.99 -23.30
N PRO A 245 -5.45 -3.94 -22.79
CA PRO A 245 -5.65 -4.16 -21.37
C PRO A 245 -4.34 -4.47 -20.60
N ALA A 246 -3.39 -5.16 -21.24
CA ALA A 246 -2.08 -5.43 -20.65
C ALA A 246 -1.25 -4.15 -20.39
N ALA A 247 -1.52 -3.06 -21.09
CA ALA A 247 -0.80 -1.79 -20.90
C ALA A 247 -1.08 -1.14 -19.52
N ALA A 248 -2.17 -1.52 -18.84
CA ALA A 248 -2.41 -1.09 -17.46
C ALA A 248 -1.26 -1.45 -16.54
N SER A 249 -0.66 -2.64 -16.72
CA SER A 249 0.52 -3.08 -15.95
C SER A 249 1.71 -2.14 -16.14
N ILE A 250 1.93 -1.65 -17.35
CA ILE A 250 3.02 -0.71 -17.67
C ILE A 250 2.77 0.64 -16.99
N VAL A 251 1.55 1.17 -17.08
CA VAL A 251 1.17 2.45 -16.45
C VAL A 251 1.43 2.41 -14.94
N LEU A 252 0.98 1.35 -14.25
CA LEU A 252 1.15 1.17 -12.81
C LEU A 252 2.62 1.00 -12.42
N SER A 253 3.40 0.23 -13.22
CA SER A 253 4.85 0.11 -13.00
C SER A 253 5.56 1.45 -13.12
N VAL A 254 5.23 2.22 -14.13
CA VAL A 254 5.84 3.53 -14.38
C VAL A 254 5.55 4.51 -13.25
N TYR A 255 4.34 4.50 -12.69
CA TYR A 255 4.00 5.25 -11.48
C TYR A 255 4.87 4.84 -10.29
N ALA A 256 4.96 3.53 -10.01
CA ALA A 256 5.73 3.01 -8.90
C ALA A 256 7.25 3.28 -9.06
N ILE A 257 7.78 3.15 -10.27
CA ILE A 257 9.19 3.48 -10.58
C ILE A 257 9.45 4.97 -10.33
N GLY A 258 8.56 5.87 -10.76
CA GLY A 258 8.67 7.30 -10.50
C GLY A 258 8.73 7.59 -8.99
N SER A 259 7.83 6.98 -8.21
CA SER A 259 7.77 7.10 -6.75
C SER A 259 9.04 6.57 -6.08
N CYS A 260 9.50 5.38 -6.47
CA CYS A 260 10.71 4.75 -5.94
C CYS A 260 11.97 5.59 -6.20
N LEU A 261 12.19 6.00 -7.45
CA LEU A 261 13.34 6.82 -7.84
C LEU A 261 13.37 8.14 -7.07
N ALA A 262 12.23 8.81 -6.97
CA ALA A 262 12.14 10.06 -6.22
C ALA A 262 12.32 9.86 -4.73
N GLY A 263 11.80 8.80 -4.14
CA GLY A 263 11.99 8.45 -2.73
C GLY A 263 13.45 8.20 -2.39
N ILE A 264 14.16 7.42 -3.21
CA ILE A 264 15.60 7.16 -3.05
C ILE A 264 16.41 8.46 -3.19
N ALA A 265 16.12 9.24 -4.24
CA ALA A 265 16.81 10.52 -4.47
C ALA A 265 16.58 11.50 -3.30
N PHE A 266 15.33 11.61 -2.84
CA PHE A 266 14.96 12.47 -1.72
C PHE A 266 15.61 12.01 -0.41
N GLY A 267 15.64 10.70 -0.13
CA GLY A 267 16.30 10.13 1.05
C GLY A 267 17.83 10.34 1.05
N ALA A 268 18.45 10.39 -0.14
CA ALA A 268 19.88 10.70 -0.29
C ALA A 268 20.19 12.20 -0.18
N MET A 269 19.21 13.08 -0.42
CA MET A 269 19.36 14.53 -0.37
C MET A 269 19.36 15.04 1.08
N ARG A 270 20.43 15.66 1.51
CA ARG A 270 20.51 16.40 2.79
C ARG A 270 19.88 17.78 2.62
N SER A 271 18.54 17.85 2.60
CA SER A 271 17.86 19.14 2.50
C SER A 271 18.11 20.01 3.74
N LYS A 272 18.46 21.29 3.51
CA LYS A 272 18.57 22.31 4.57
C LYS A 272 17.23 23.01 4.84
N LEU A 273 16.19 22.70 4.06
CA LEU A 273 14.88 23.31 4.23
C LEU A 273 14.14 22.71 5.44
N PRO A 274 13.42 23.52 6.22
CA PRO A 274 12.61 23.01 7.31
C PRO A 274 11.48 22.11 6.81
N LEU A 275 11.15 21.06 7.56
CA LEU A 275 10.13 20.07 7.19
C LEU A 275 8.78 20.68 6.79
N PRO A 276 8.25 21.73 7.46
CA PRO A 276 6.99 22.34 7.03
C PRO A 276 7.04 22.94 5.62
N ARG A 277 8.19 23.48 5.18
CA ARG A 277 8.36 23.99 3.82
C ARG A 277 8.45 22.85 2.80
N LEU A 278 9.19 21.79 3.13
CA LEU A 278 9.27 20.59 2.29
C LEU A 278 7.88 19.95 2.12
N PHE A 279 7.10 19.92 3.20
CA PHE A 279 5.72 19.42 3.18
C PHE A 279 4.81 20.25 2.27
N LEU A 280 4.92 21.57 2.35
CA LEU A 280 4.17 22.47 1.47
C LEU A 280 4.55 22.28 0.00
N TYR A 281 5.85 22.23 -0.31
CA TYR A 281 6.32 22.03 -1.69
C TYR A 281 5.91 20.65 -2.24
N GLY A 282 6.04 19.60 -1.42
CA GLY A 282 5.57 18.26 -1.78
C GLY A 282 4.06 18.23 -2.05
N GLY A 283 3.26 18.82 -1.17
CA GLY A 283 1.82 18.91 -1.34
C GLY A 283 1.39 19.71 -2.57
N VAL A 284 2.02 20.86 -2.85
CA VAL A 284 1.78 21.65 -4.06
C VAL A 284 2.14 20.82 -5.30
N ALA A 285 3.30 20.20 -5.31
CA ALA A 285 3.74 19.40 -6.45
C ALA A 285 2.82 18.19 -6.68
N THR A 286 2.44 17.47 -5.63
CA THR A 286 1.49 16.36 -5.72
C THR A 286 0.14 16.83 -6.29
N ALA A 287 -0.38 17.98 -5.85
CA ALA A 287 -1.63 18.53 -6.35
C ALA A 287 -1.53 18.92 -7.83
N VAL A 288 -0.48 19.64 -8.21
CA VAL A 288 -0.28 20.10 -9.59
C VAL A 288 -0.10 18.93 -10.56
N THR A 289 0.57 17.86 -10.14
CA THR A 289 0.83 16.70 -11.01
C THR A 289 -0.40 15.82 -11.24
N THR A 290 -1.53 16.08 -10.58
CA THR A 290 -2.81 15.44 -10.95
C THR A 290 -3.44 16.05 -12.20
N LEU A 291 -3.13 17.30 -12.55
CA LEU A 291 -3.74 18.00 -13.68
C LEU A 291 -3.40 17.38 -15.06
N PRO A 292 -2.15 16.98 -15.35
CA PRO A 292 -1.79 16.30 -16.60
C PRO A 292 -2.53 15.00 -16.87
N LEU A 293 -3.08 14.34 -15.84
CA LEU A 293 -3.85 13.10 -16.01
C LEU A 293 -5.08 13.30 -16.92
N LEU A 294 -5.74 14.46 -16.87
CA LEU A 294 -6.88 14.77 -17.76
C LEU A 294 -6.47 14.92 -19.23
N LEU A 295 -5.22 15.28 -19.50
CA LEU A 295 -4.72 15.52 -20.87
C LEU A 295 -4.31 14.21 -21.56
N ALA A 296 -4.25 13.10 -20.82
CA ALA A 296 -3.88 11.80 -21.36
C ALA A 296 -4.88 11.36 -22.44
N SER A 297 -4.39 11.18 -23.68
CA SER A 297 -5.18 10.73 -24.83
C SER A 297 -4.83 9.30 -25.26
N ASN A 298 -3.67 8.79 -24.85
CA ASN A 298 -3.17 7.46 -25.17
C ASN A 298 -2.36 6.90 -23.99
N ILE A 299 -1.96 5.62 -24.06
CA ILE A 299 -1.21 4.92 -23.00
C ILE A 299 0.12 5.62 -22.69
N LEU A 300 0.85 6.08 -23.70
CA LEU A 300 2.12 6.77 -23.48
C LEU A 300 1.93 8.08 -22.71
N GLY A 301 0.94 8.90 -23.12
CA GLY A 301 0.61 10.14 -22.42
C GLY A 301 0.18 9.91 -20.98
N LEU A 302 -0.63 8.85 -20.72
CA LEU A 302 -1.00 8.45 -19.37
C LEU A 302 0.23 8.01 -18.56
N SER A 303 1.11 7.18 -19.16
CA SER A 303 2.33 6.71 -18.49
C SER A 303 3.24 7.87 -18.09
N ILE A 304 3.41 8.87 -18.95
CA ILE A 304 4.19 10.07 -18.62
C ILE A 304 3.54 10.87 -17.49
N ALA A 305 2.21 11.06 -17.53
CA ALA A 305 1.49 11.81 -16.51
C ALA A 305 1.56 11.12 -15.14
N VAL A 306 1.37 9.78 -15.07
CA VAL A 306 1.47 9.04 -13.80
C VAL A 306 2.90 8.95 -13.31
N PHE A 307 3.91 8.87 -14.19
CA PHE A 307 5.32 8.93 -13.79
C PHE A 307 5.62 10.23 -13.04
N ILE A 308 5.20 11.37 -13.63
CA ILE A 308 5.37 12.69 -13.03
C ILE A 308 4.64 12.77 -11.68
N ALA A 309 3.42 12.24 -11.59
CA ALA A 309 2.67 12.18 -10.34
C ALA A 309 3.39 11.32 -9.28
N GLY A 310 3.96 10.18 -9.69
CA GLY A 310 4.74 9.29 -8.83
C GLY A 310 5.97 9.97 -8.22
N LEU A 311 6.67 10.83 -8.97
CA LEU A 311 7.87 11.54 -8.49
C LEU A 311 7.64 12.36 -7.21
N PHE A 312 6.42 12.77 -6.92
CA PHE A 312 6.11 13.59 -5.74
C PHE A 312 5.37 12.82 -4.65
N PHE A 313 4.90 11.61 -4.94
CA PHE A 313 4.20 10.78 -3.96
C PHE A 313 5.10 10.37 -2.80
N SER A 314 6.19 9.67 -3.08
CA SER A 314 7.10 9.15 -2.04
C SER A 314 7.78 10.26 -1.22
N PRO A 315 8.33 11.34 -1.81
CA PRO A 315 8.87 12.45 -1.03
C PRO A 315 7.84 13.10 -0.09
N THR A 316 6.61 13.30 -0.55
CA THR A 316 5.54 13.88 0.28
C THR A 316 5.18 12.95 1.44
N LEU A 317 5.09 11.65 1.20
CA LEU A 317 4.89 10.62 2.22
C LEU A 317 6.02 10.62 3.27
N ILE A 318 7.28 10.64 2.84
CA ILE A 318 8.44 10.66 3.74
C ILE A 318 8.40 11.88 4.64
N VAL A 319 8.09 13.06 4.09
CA VAL A 319 8.00 14.29 4.88
C VAL A 319 6.83 14.26 5.85
N ALA A 320 5.67 13.70 5.45
CA ALA A 320 4.53 13.52 6.34
C ALA A 320 4.87 12.62 7.54
N MET A 321 5.59 11.50 7.29
CA MET A 321 6.06 10.60 8.36
C MET A 321 7.09 11.28 9.28
N ALA A 322 7.99 12.10 8.72
CA ALA A 322 8.94 12.87 9.53
C ALA A 322 8.29 14.00 10.34
N LEU A 323 7.19 14.58 9.84
CA LEU A 323 6.42 15.59 10.59
C LEU A 323 5.67 14.98 11.77
N ILE A 324 5.03 13.83 11.60
CA ILE A 324 4.33 13.17 12.71
C ILE A 324 5.31 12.81 13.84
N GLU A 325 6.53 12.38 13.52
CA GLU A 325 7.59 12.10 14.49
C GLU A 325 7.94 13.34 15.33
N ARG A 326 7.87 14.53 14.74
CA ARG A 326 8.12 15.80 15.45
C ARG A 326 6.95 16.30 16.31
N ILE A 327 5.73 16.05 15.86
CA ILE A 327 4.51 16.59 16.47
C ILE A 327 4.06 15.73 17.65
N VAL A 328 4.27 14.43 17.56
CA VAL A 328 3.73 13.45 18.52
C VAL A 328 4.79 13.06 19.54
N PRO A 329 4.43 12.94 20.84
CA PRO A 329 5.34 12.41 21.86
C PRO A 329 5.89 11.03 21.49
N PRO A 330 7.16 10.70 21.83
CA PRO A 330 7.78 9.43 21.47
C PRO A 330 6.95 8.20 21.87
N ALA A 331 6.27 8.23 23.00
CA ALA A 331 5.40 7.16 23.51
C ALA A 331 4.17 6.88 22.63
N LYS A 332 3.79 7.83 21.75
CA LYS A 332 2.62 7.74 20.86
C LYS A 332 2.98 7.76 19.38
N LEU A 333 4.27 7.67 19.06
CA LEU A 333 4.74 7.73 17.68
C LEU A 333 4.16 6.60 16.83
N THR A 334 4.12 5.38 17.36
CA THR A 334 3.55 4.22 16.66
C THR A 334 2.05 4.44 16.34
N GLU A 335 1.29 5.01 17.30
CA GLU A 335 -0.12 5.37 17.07
C GLU A 335 -0.23 6.39 15.92
N GLY A 336 0.62 7.43 15.91
CA GLY A 336 0.62 8.47 14.87
C GLY A 336 0.92 7.92 13.48
N LEU A 337 1.97 7.13 13.35
CA LEU A 337 2.34 6.47 12.10
C LEU A 337 1.23 5.54 11.61
N THR A 338 0.61 4.77 12.51
CA THR A 338 -0.50 3.89 12.18
C THR A 338 -1.70 4.67 11.64
N TRP A 339 -2.07 5.81 12.27
CA TRP A 339 -3.15 6.64 11.75
C TRP A 339 -2.87 7.20 10.36
N LEU A 340 -1.64 7.61 10.06
CA LEU A 340 -1.28 8.08 8.72
C LEU A 340 -1.42 6.99 7.67
N VAL A 341 -0.92 5.79 7.95
CA VAL A 341 -1.05 4.64 7.03
C VAL A 341 -2.51 4.22 6.86
N THR A 342 -3.28 4.22 7.95
CA THR A 342 -4.72 3.93 7.90
C THR A 342 -5.47 4.96 7.04
N GLY A 343 -5.14 6.25 7.20
CA GLY A 343 -5.71 7.32 6.37
C GLY A 343 -5.41 7.13 4.89
N LEU A 344 -4.17 6.78 4.54
CA LEU A 344 -3.78 6.45 3.18
C LEU A 344 -4.61 5.28 2.63
N SER A 345 -4.74 4.19 3.39
CA SER A 345 -5.50 2.99 2.98
C SER A 345 -7.00 3.27 2.80
N ILE A 346 -7.60 4.05 3.70
CA ILE A 346 -8.98 4.51 3.55
C ILE A 346 -9.14 5.36 2.28
N GLY A 347 -8.15 6.23 2.01
CA GLY A 347 -8.12 7.04 0.80
C GLY A 347 -8.10 6.17 -0.46
N VAL A 348 -7.25 5.15 -0.52
CA VAL A 348 -7.19 4.19 -1.64
C VAL A 348 -8.57 3.56 -1.86
N ALA A 349 -9.25 3.14 -0.81
CA ALA A 349 -10.58 2.57 -0.90
C ALA A 349 -11.62 3.57 -1.48
N ILE A 350 -11.62 4.81 -0.99
CA ILE A 350 -12.51 5.87 -1.49
C ILE A 350 -12.21 6.16 -2.97
N GLY A 351 -10.91 6.26 -3.32
CA GLY A 351 -10.44 6.49 -4.69
C GLY A 351 -10.89 5.38 -5.63
N ALA A 352 -10.71 4.13 -5.25
CA ALA A 352 -11.08 2.97 -6.06
C ALA A 352 -12.61 2.88 -6.28
N ALA A 353 -13.40 2.98 -5.21
CA ALA A 353 -14.86 2.92 -5.30
C ALA A 353 -15.44 4.11 -6.07
N GLY A 354 -14.99 5.33 -5.74
CA GLY A 354 -15.49 6.56 -6.37
C GLY A 354 -15.10 6.66 -7.85
N SER A 355 -13.86 6.34 -8.21
CA SER A 355 -13.44 6.37 -9.62
C SER A 355 -14.11 5.27 -10.43
N GLY A 356 -14.35 4.08 -9.86
CA GLY A 356 -15.09 3.02 -10.53
C GLY A 356 -16.49 3.46 -10.92
N ALA A 357 -17.23 4.09 -10.00
CA ALA A 357 -18.56 4.63 -10.27
C ALA A 357 -18.55 5.74 -11.33
N LEU A 358 -17.55 6.65 -11.27
CA LEU A 358 -17.42 7.72 -12.26
C LEU A 358 -17.08 7.17 -13.65
N VAL A 359 -16.20 6.18 -13.74
CA VAL A 359 -15.82 5.53 -15.00
C VAL A 359 -17.03 4.88 -15.67
N ASP A 360 -17.86 4.17 -14.93
CA ASP A 360 -19.05 3.51 -15.46
C ASP A 360 -20.11 4.52 -15.90
N ALA A 361 -20.27 5.64 -15.17
CA ALA A 361 -21.29 6.65 -15.51
C ALA A 361 -20.86 7.58 -16.66
N PHE A 362 -19.58 7.95 -16.74
CA PHE A 362 -19.10 9.05 -17.61
C PHE A 362 -17.88 8.67 -18.45
N GLY A 363 -17.42 7.42 -18.41
CA GLY A 363 -16.29 6.89 -19.19
C GLY A 363 -14.94 7.02 -18.50
N ALA A 364 -13.90 6.36 -19.06
CA ALA A 364 -12.62 6.10 -18.43
C ALA A 364 -11.88 7.35 -17.90
N ARG A 365 -12.02 8.51 -18.52
CA ARG A 365 -11.33 9.74 -18.08
C ARG A 365 -11.98 10.44 -16.90
N SER A 366 -13.27 10.17 -16.64
CA SER A 366 -14.03 10.88 -15.60
C SER A 366 -13.48 10.62 -14.19
N GLY A 367 -12.89 9.45 -13.95
CA GLY A 367 -12.26 9.14 -12.67
C GLY A 367 -11.13 10.11 -12.29
N PHE A 368 -10.43 10.73 -13.24
CA PHE A 368 -9.37 11.70 -12.92
C PHE A 368 -9.89 12.99 -12.26
N TRP A 369 -11.17 13.35 -12.42
CA TRP A 369 -11.75 14.46 -11.66
C TRP A 369 -11.68 14.24 -10.15
N LEU A 370 -11.84 12.99 -9.72
CA LEU A 370 -11.68 12.64 -8.30
C LEU A 370 -10.22 12.80 -7.84
N ALA A 371 -9.24 12.46 -8.70
CA ALA A 371 -7.83 12.70 -8.38
C ALA A 371 -7.51 14.20 -8.24
N ILE A 372 -8.10 15.05 -9.08
CA ILE A 372 -7.93 16.51 -8.98
C ILE A 372 -8.58 17.06 -7.71
N ALA A 373 -9.79 16.62 -7.38
CA ALA A 373 -10.45 16.99 -6.14
C ALA A 373 -9.61 16.58 -4.92
N ALA A 374 -9.04 15.37 -4.93
CA ALA A 374 -8.10 14.91 -3.90
C ALA A 374 -6.82 15.76 -3.89
N GLY A 375 -6.27 16.12 -5.05
CA GLY A 375 -5.14 17.04 -5.17
C GLY A 375 -5.40 18.40 -4.51
N ALA A 376 -6.61 18.94 -4.66
CA ALA A 376 -7.02 20.16 -3.96
C ALA A 376 -7.03 19.98 -2.44
N VAL A 377 -7.49 18.85 -1.93
CA VAL A 377 -7.44 18.52 -0.50
C VAL A 377 -6.00 18.40 -0.01
N VAL A 378 -5.10 17.76 -0.80
CA VAL A 378 -3.66 17.70 -0.49
C VAL A 378 -3.08 19.11 -0.35
N LEU A 379 -3.39 20.01 -1.30
CA LEU A 379 -2.91 21.39 -1.30
C LEU A 379 -3.41 22.16 -0.06
N ILE A 380 -4.70 22.07 0.26
CA ILE A 380 -5.30 22.72 1.42
C ILE A 380 -4.66 22.20 2.70
N SER A 381 -4.52 20.89 2.86
CA SER A 381 -3.95 20.26 4.04
C SER A 381 -2.47 20.65 4.23
N ALA A 382 -1.69 20.68 3.15
CA ALA A 382 -0.29 21.10 3.19
C ALA A 382 -0.14 22.58 3.58
N PHE A 383 -1.03 23.43 3.07
CA PHE A 383 -1.02 24.87 3.39
C PHE A 383 -1.43 25.13 4.84
N GLN A 384 -2.46 24.45 5.35
CA GLN A 384 -2.89 24.59 6.75
C GLN A 384 -1.82 24.08 7.71
N SER A 385 -1.26 22.89 7.48
CA SER A 385 -0.13 22.37 8.28
C SER A 385 1.05 23.36 8.28
N PHE A 386 1.38 23.95 7.13
CA PHE A 386 2.45 24.94 7.05
C PHE A 386 2.18 26.19 7.90
N ARG A 387 0.92 26.63 8.00
CA ARG A 387 0.53 27.81 8.83
C ARG A 387 0.61 27.49 10.32
N HIS A 388 0.25 26.28 10.72
CA HIS A 388 0.26 25.86 12.13
C HIS A 388 1.65 25.50 12.65
N LEU A 389 2.53 24.97 11.78
CA LEU A 389 3.87 24.48 12.16
C LEU A 389 5.00 25.52 11.94
N LYS A 390 4.64 26.74 11.55
CA LYS A 390 5.57 27.88 11.51
C LYS A 390 5.90 28.38 12.91
#